data_6e5c103a222c7bada26fbc226d0db800
#
_entry.id   6e5c103a222c7bada26fbc226d0db800
#
_cell.length_a   1.000
_cell.length_b   1.000
_cell.length_c   1.000
_cell.angle_alpha   90.00
_cell.angle_beta   90.00
_cell.angle_gamma   90.00
#
_symmetry.space_group_name_H-M   'P 1'
#
loop_
_entity.id
_entity.type
_entity.pdbx_description
1 polymer ?
#
loop_
_entity_poly.entity_id
_entity_poly.type
_entity_poly.pdbx_seq_one_letter_code
_entity_poly.pdbx_strand_id
1 'polypeptide(L)'
;MNTLEMPTIEQGGHIDLAEIDELVARIGRQPDDLIPILQAIQERYRWLPAPALERLPEITDISAAAVTGVSTFYSQFRHRPVGKHLISTCHGTACHVKGITLVEDSLRRFLDIPDGDDTDPDRQFTIQRVACLGCCTMAPAVQIEERTHGYVTPESAPRLVDDFLRQSQGDGSSAPQVQFLGGAGERETILAKRLLKELPKGCAEIRIGLGSCCLAKGSGELYDALSNAVAQSQAPVHVKRVG
;
A
#
# COMPACT_ATOMS: atom_id res chain seq x y z
N MET A 1 -5.15 -13.12 20.62
CA MET A 1 -4.49 -12.08 19.83
C MET A 1 -3.11 -12.62 19.52
N ASN A 2 -2.96 -13.25 18.36
CA ASN A 2 -1.69 -13.82 17.92
C ASN A 2 -0.98 -12.74 17.10
N THR A 3 0.04 -12.16 17.70
CA THR A 3 1.03 -11.33 16.98
C THR A 3 1.77 -12.28 16.04
N LEU A 4 1.48 -12.22 14.75
CA LEU A 4 2.29 -12.87 13.72
C LEU A 4 3.65 -12.14 13.71
N GLU A 5 4.63 -12.75 14.37
CA GLU A 5 6.03 -12.37 14.20
C GLU A 5 6.38 -12.56 12.73
N MET A 6 6.64 -11.45 12.04
CA MET A 6 7.14 -11.47 10.67
C MET A 6 8.52 -12.15 10.68
N PRO A 7 8.72 -13.25 9.97
CA PRO A 7 10.00 -13.90 9.94
C PRO A 7 11.03 -12.97 9.29
N THR A 8 12.13 -12.76 9.97
CA THR A 8 13.32 -12.08 9.43
C THR A 8 13.85 -12.94 8.30
N ILE A 9 13.65 -12.52 7.04
CA ILE A 9 14.15 -13.24 5.87
C ILE A 9 15.64 -13.00 5.80
N GLU A 10 16.43 -13.98 6.23
CA GLU A 10 17.85 -14.02 5.96
C GLU A 10 18.08 -14.09 4.45
N GLN A 11 19.02 -13.29 3.97
CA GLN A 11 19.33 -13.08 2.55
C GLN A 11 19.71 -14.40 1.89
N GLY A 12 18.92 -14.86 0.91
CA GLY A 12 19.18 -16.12 0.19
C GLY A 12 18.72 -17.37 0.94
N GLY A 13 17.78 -17.25 1.87
CA GLY A 13 17.27 -18.32 2.71
C GLY A 13 16.84 -19.53 1.89
N HIS A 14 17.26 -20.70 2.35
CA HIS A 14 16.84 -22.01 1.90
C HIS A 14 15.31 -22.06 1.81
N ILE A 15 14.78 -22.25 0.60
CA ILE A 15 13.34 -22.41 0.39
C ILE A 15 12.96 -23.76 0.97
N ASP A 16 12.09 -23.75 1.97
CA ASP A 16 11.58 -24.98 2.57
C ASP A 16 10.47 -25.56 1.69
N LEU A 17 10.82 -26.61 0.94
CA LEU A 17 9.86 -27.29 0.09
C LEU A 17 8.77 -28.00 0.87
N ALA A 18 9.03 -28.41 2.14
CA ALA A 18 8.01 -29.00 2.99
C ALA A 18 6.89 -27.99 3.33
N GLU A 19 7.27 -26.74 3.52
CA GLU A 19 6.31 -25.64 3.73
C GLU A 19 5.43 -25.40 2.49
N ILE A 20 6.02 -25.53 1.27
CA ILE A 20 5.25 -25.48 0.01
C ILE A 20 4.25 -26.64 -0.06
N ASP A 21 4.68 -27.85 0.29
CA ASP A 21 3.82 -29.03 0.32
C ASP A 21 2.64 -28.85 1.29
N GLU A 22 2.87 -28.25 2.46
CA GLU A 22 1.82 -27.91 3.44
C GLU A 22 0.86 -26.83 2.93
N LEU A 23 1.37 -25.78 2.26
CA LEU A 23 0.53 -24.75 1.66
C LEU A 23 -0.40 -25.35 0.61
N VAL A 24 0.13 -26.20 -0.28
CA VAL A 24 -0.64 -26.89 -1.31
C VAL A 24 -1.66 -27.83 -0.70
N ALA A 25 -1.29 -28.61 0.32
CA ALA A 25 -2.22 -29.53 0.99
C ALA A 25 -3.42 -28.80 1.63
N ARG A 26 -3.22 -27.57 2.08
CA ARG A 26 -4.27 -26.74 2.69
C ARG A 26 -5.18 -26.06 1.66
N ILE A 27 -4.64 -25.65 0.50
CA ILE A 27 -5.38 -24.87 -0.50
C ILE A 27 -6.09 -25.80 -1.48
N GLY A 28 -5.37 -26.77 -2.05
CA GLY A 28 -5.86 -27.69 -3.06
C GLY A 28 -4.78 -28.08 -4.06
N ARG A 29 -5.12 -28.96 -5.02
CA ARG A 29 -4.18 -29.50 -6.02
C ARG A 29 -4.68 -29.39 -7.45
N GLN A 30 -5.87 -28.82 -7.63
CA GLN A 30 -6.52 -28.72 -8.92
C GLN A 30 -6.04 -27.47 -9.71
N PRO A 31 -6.19 -27.43 -11.02
CA PRO A 31 -5.81 -26.26 -11.83
C PRO A 31 -6.44 -24.95 -11.35
N ASP A 32 -7.64 -24.98 -10.78
CA ASP A 32 -8.37 -23.81 -10.28
C ASP A 32 -7.73 -23.24 -8.99
N ASP A 33 -6.92 -24.05 -8.30
CA ASP A 33 -6.22 -23.65 -7.06
C ASP A 33 -4.89 -22.93 -7.33
N LEU A 34 -4.44 -22.84 -8.61
CA LEU A 34 -3.12 -22.31 -8.95
C LEU A 34 -2.91 -20.87 -8.47
N ILE A 35 -3.86 -19.96 -8.74
CA ILE A 35 -3.71 -18.56 -8.33
C ILE A 35 -3.68 -18.43 -6.80
N PRO A 36 -4.59 -19.04 -6.03
CA PRO A 36 -4.50 -19.07 -4.57
C PRO A 36 -3.15 -19.63 -4.04
N ILE A 37 -2.61 -20.68 -4.65
CA ILE A 37 -1.30 -21.25 -4.28
C ILE A 37 -0.19 -20.24 -4.50
N LEU A 38 -0.11 -19.63 -5.70
CA LEU A 38 0.89 -18.62 -6.02
C LEU A 38 0.81 -17.40 -5.10
N GLN A 39 -0.41 -16.97 -4.75
CA GLN A 39 -0.63 -15.88 -3.79
C GLN A 39 -0.10 -16.24 -2.41
N ALA A 40 -0.40 -17.44 -1.91
CA ALA A 40 0.06 -17.90 -0.60
C ALA A 40 1.60 -18.03 -0.54
N ILE A 41 2.23 -18.54 -1.62
CA ILE A 41 3.70 -18.58 -1.73
C ILE A 41 4.27 -17.16 -1.71
N GLN A 42 3.70 -16.25 -2.48
CA GLN A 42 4.18 -14.86 -2.51
C GLN A 42 3.93 -14.11 -1.20
N GLU A 43 2.84 -14.36 -0.50
CA GLU A 43 2.59 -13.80 0.83
C GLU A 43 3.65 -14.29 1.83
N ARG A 44 4.01 -15.58 1.77
CA ARG A 44 4.98 -16.19 2.67
C ARG A 44 6.41 -15.73 2.41
N TYR A 45 6.85 -15.75 1.14
CA TYR A 45 8.23 -15.45 0.74
C TYR A 45 8.40 -14.02 0.20
N ARG A 46 7.30 -13.27 -0.02
CA ARG A 46 7.22 -11.96 -0.65
C ARG A 46 7.58 -11.95 -2.15
N TRP A 47 7.90 -13.10 -2.71
CA TRP A 47 8.16 -13.36 -4.13
C TRP A 47 7.90 -14.83 -4.45
N LEU A 48 7.96 -15.21 -5.72
CA LEU A 48 7.80 -16.60 -6.18
C LEU A 48 9.17 -17.22 -6.44
N PRO A 49 9.75 -18.00 -5.50
CA PRO A 49 11.03 -18.67 -5.70
C PRO A 49 10.95 -19.74 -6.80
N ALA A 50 11.96 -19.81 -7.68
CA ALA A 50 12.00 -20.82 -8.75
C ALA A 50 11.85 -22.26 -8.21
N PRO A 51 12.54 -22.68 -7.12
CA PRO A 51 12.34 -24.01 -6.55
C PRO A 51 10.91 -24.30 -6.10
N ALA A 52 10.19 -23.29 -5.60
CA ALA A 52 8.78 -23.45 -5.23
C ALA A 52 7.90 -23.67 -6.47
N LEU A 53 8.13 -22.90 -7.53
CA LEU A 53 7.39 -23.04 -8.80
C LEU A 53 7.67 -24.39 -9.48
N GLU A 54 8.92 -24.87 -9.43
CA GLU A 54 9.33 -26.18 -9.95
C GLU A 54 8.71 -27.32 -9.17
N ARG A 55 8.46 -27.15 -7.87
CA ARG A 55 7.83 -28.14 -7.01
C ARG A 55 6.35 -28.36 -7.32
N LEU A 56 5.61 -27.30 -7.70
CA LEU A 56 4.16 -27.37 -7.89
C LEU A 56 3.70 -28.47 -8.85
N PRO A 57 4.29 -28.67 -10.06
CA PRO A 57 3.87 -29.74 -10.96
C PRO A 57 4.11 -31.16 -10.42
N GLU A 58 5.00 -31.33 -9.44
CA GLU A 58 5.29 -32.63 -8.84
C GLU A 58 4.25 -33.04 -7.79
N ILE A 59 3.61 -32.04 -7.14
CA ILE A 59 2.70 -32.28 -5.99
C ILE A 59 1.25 -31.92 -6.30
N THR A 60 0.96 -31.43 -7.50
CA THR A 60 -0.38 -30.99 -7.94
C THR A 60 -0.72 -31.59 -9.31
N ASP A 61 -1.99 -31.45 -9.72
CA ASP A 61 -2.45 -31.82 -11.07
C ASP A 61 -2.25 -30.66 -12.07
N ILE A 62 -1.34 -29.72 -11.76
CA ILE A 62 -1.09 -28.48 -12.51
C ILE A 62 0.18 -28.63 -13.35
N SER A 63 0.10 -28.41 -14.66
CA SER A 63 1.26 -28.52 -15.52
C SER A 63 2.27 -27.39 -15.29
N ALA A 64 3.58 -27.65 -15.52
CA ALA A 64 4.63 -26.65 -15.46
C ALA A 64 4.36 -25.45 -16.40
N ALA A 65 3.75 -25.71 -17.57
CA ALA A 65 3.37 -24.67 -18.52
C ALA A 65 2.28 -23.74 -17.94
N ALA A 66 1.30 -24.28 -17.21
CA ALA A 66 0.27 -23.49 -16.54
C ALA A 66 0.87 -22.66 -15.40
N VAL A 67 1.73 -23.24 -14.56
CA VAL A 67 2.45 -22.53 -13.49
C VAL A 67 3.24 -21.35 -14.06
N THR A 68 4.06 -21.58 -15.08
CA THR A 68 4.85 -20.53 -15.74
C THR A 68 3.96 -19.49 -16.39
N GLY A 69 2.93 -19.92 -17.13
CA GLY A 69 2.03 -19.02 -17.83
C GLY A 69 1.30 -18.08 -16.89
N VAL A 70 0.71 -18.60 -15.81
CA VAL A 70 -0.03 -17.79 -14.83
C VAL A 70 0.90 -16.87 -14.04
N SER A 71 2.03 -17.40 -13.55
CA SER A 71 2.97 -16.62 -12.72
C SER A 71 3.62 -15.46 -13.48
N THR A 72 3.80 -15.59 -14.81
CA THR A 72 4.37 -14.52 -15.65
C THR A 72 3.34 -13.59 -16.25
N PHE A 73 2.09 -14.05 -16.42
CA PHE A 73 1.01 -13.24 -17.00
C PHE A 73 0.53 -12.16 -16.05
N TYR A 74 0.36 -12.47 -14.78
CA TYR A 74 -0.14 -11.51 -13.80
C TYR A 74 1.00 -10.69 -13.20
N SER A 75 0.97 -9.37 -13.40
CA SER A 75 1.98 -8.41 -12.91
C SER A 75 2.11 -8.34 -11.38
N GLN A 76 1.13 -8.88 -10.66
CA GLN A 76 1.18 -8.99 -9.20
C GLN A 76 2.23 -10.00 -8.72
N PHE A 77 2.58 -10.99 -9.55
CA PHE A 77 3.55 -12.02 -9.18
C PHE A 77 4.98 -11.56 -9.45
N ARG A 78 5.82 -11.72 -8.46
CA ARG A 78 7.21 -11.30 -8.50
C ARG A 78 8.13 -12.52 -8.52
N HIS A 79 9.06 -12.54 -9.47
CA HIS A 79 10.05 -13.61 -9.63
C HIS A 79 11.43 -13.24 -9.07
N ARG A 80 11.56 -12.06 -8.45
CA ARG A 80 12.79 -11.60 -7.83
C ARG A 80 12.56 -11.29 -6.36
N PRO A 81 13.54 -11.56 -5.48
CA PRO A 81 13.45 -11.21 -4.08
C PRO A 81 13.23 -9.71 -3.90
N VAL A 82 12.40 -9.33 -2.95
CA VAL A 82 12.17 -7.94 -2.57
C VAL A 82 13.08 -7.52 -1.42
N GLY A 83 13.34 -6.23 -1.31
CA GLY A 83 13.95 -5.64 -0.14
C GLY A 83 13.04 -5.69 1.08
N LYS A 84 13.58 -5.22 2.21
CA LYS A 84 12.84 -5.18 3.47
C LYS A 84 11.56 -4.36 3.37
N HIS A 85 11.60 -3.24 2.64
CA HIS A 85 10.49 -2.33 2.47
C HIS A 85 10.11 -2.18 1.00
N LEU A 86 8.80 -2.06 0.74
CA LEU A 86 8.26 -1.90 -0.60
C LEU A 86 7.78 -0.47 -0.83
N ILE A 87 8.27 0.15 -1.90
CA ILE A 87 7.82 1.46 -2.37
C ILE A 87 7.00 1.25 -3.63
N SER A 88 5.70 1.51 -3.58
CA SER A 88 4.80 1.42 -4.73
C SER A 88 4.61 2.80 -5.37
N THR A 89 5.02 2.96 -6.62
CA THR A 89 4.84 4.17 -7.42
C THR A 89 3.61 4.03 -8.32
N CYS A 90 2.68 4.98 -8.23
CA CYS A 90 1.41 4.93 -8.98
C CYS A 90 1.61 5.41 -10.42
N HIS A 91 1.45 4.52 -11.39
CA HIS A 91 1.55 4.84 -12.82
C HIS A 91 0.18 5.02 -13.51
N GLY A 92 -0.89 5.27 -12.74
CA GLY A 92 -2.19 5.68 -13.27
C GLY A 92 -2.10 7.02 -14.00
N THR A 93 -3.03 7.28 -14.92
CA THR A 93 -3.03 8.45 -15.81
C THR A 93 -2.79 9.78 -15.09
N ALA A 94 -3.47 10.02 -13.97
CA ALA A 94 -3.33 11.26 -13.21
C ALA A 94 -1.90 11.45 -12.65
N CYS A 95 -1.28 10.38 -12.14
CA CYS A 95 0.08 10.41 -11.64
C CYS A 95 1.10 10.55 -12.76
N HIS A 96 0.85 9.87 -13.88
CA HIS A 96 1.72 9.95 -15.06
C HIS A 96 1.78 11.36 -15.62
N VAL A 97 0.62 11.99 -15.83
CA VAL A 97 0.53 13.40 -16.31
C VAL A 97 1.21 14.37 -15.35
N LYS A 98 1.19 14.08 -14.05
CA LYS A 98 1.83 14.91 -13.02
C LYS A 98 3.28 14.55 -12.71
N GLY A 99 3.92 13.70 -13.53
CA GLY A 99 5.35 13.47 -13.51
C GLY A 99 5.83 12.41 -12.52
N ILE A 100 5.03 11.37 -12.23
CA ILE A 100 5.47 10.26 -11.34
C ILE A 100 6.76 9.59 -11.81
N THR A 101 7.04 9.58 -13.12
CA THR A 101 8.28 9.04 -13.66
C THR A 101 9.51 9.79 -13.12
N LEU A 102 9.45 11.13 -13.02
CA LEU A 102 10.53 11.91 -12.45
C LEU A 102 10.70 11.67 -10.95
N VAL A 103 9.61 11.42 -10.25
CA VAL A 103 9.61 11.04 -8.82
C VAL A 103 10.29 9.68 -8.66
N GLU A 104 9.93 8.70 -9.48
CA GLU A 104 10.54 7.37 -9.46
C GLU A 104 12.03 7.43 -9.78
N ASP A 105 12.43 8.20 -10.82
CA ASP A 105 13.83 8.39 -11.17
C ASP A 105 14.64 9.03 -10.03
N SER A 106 14.02 9.94 -9.26
CA SER A 106 14.63 10.53 -8.07
C SER A 106 14.80 9.51 -6.96
N LEU A 107 13.79 8.66 -6.70
CA LEU A 107 13.87 7.57 -5.73
C LEU A 107 14.95 6.55 -6.11
N ARG A 108 15.01 6.14 -7.38
CA ARG A 108 16.00 5.18 -7.87
C ARG A 108 17.43 5.68 -7.68
N ARG A 109 17.67 6.96 -8.02
CA ARG A 109 18.97 7.60 -7.79
C ARG A 109 19.34 7.73 -6.33
N PHE A 110 18.37 8.07 -5.48
CA PHE A 110 18.58 8.20 -4.03
C PHE A 110 18.91 6.85 -3.36
N LEU A 111 18.30 5.78 -3.83
CA LEU A 111 18.49 4.42 -3.33
C LEU A 111 19.61 3.66 -4.04
N ASP A 112 20.34 4.29 -4.97
CA ASP A 112 21.40 3.67 -5.78
C ASP A 112 20.95 2.38 -6.49
N ILE A 113 19.66 2.32 -6.92
CA ILE A 113 19.12 1.14 -7.61
C ILE A 113 19.72 1.04 -9.01
N PRO A 114 20.42 -0.06 -9.35
CA PRO A 114 21.04 -0.25 -10.66
C PRO A 114 20.02 -0.24 -11.80
N ASP A 115 20.48 0.12 -13.01
CA ASP A 115 19.66 0.01 -14.20
C ASP A 115 19.28 -1.45 -14.47
N GLY A 116 17.98 -1.68 -14.68
CA GLY A 116 17.43 -3.03 -14.90
C GLY A 116 17.05 -3.79 -13.63
N ASP A 117 17.39 -3.27 -12.44
CA ASP A 117 16.93 -3.78 -11.16
C ASP A 117 15.80 -2.92 -10.58
N ASP A 118 15.13 -3.43 -9.56
CA ASP A 118 14.05 -2.74 -8.86
C ASP A 118 14.34 -2.60 -7.35
N THR A 119 15.46 -3.14 -6.88
CA THR A 119 15.84 -3.24 -5.47
C THR A 119 17.23 -2.62 -5.28
N ASP A 120 17.40 -1.89 -4.19
CA ASP A 120 18.69 -1.30 -3.81
C ASP A 120 19.73 -2.38 -3.44
N PRO A 121 21.07 -2.05 -3.53
CA PRO A 121 22.12 -3.01 -3.25
C PRO A 121 22.07 -3.61 -1.83
N ASP A 122 21.64 -2.80 -0.85
CA ASP A 122 21.51 -3.20 0.55
C ASP A 122 20.21 -3.96 0.85
N ARG A 123 19.37 -4.17 -0.17
CA ARG A 123 18.06 -4.82 -0.07
C ARG A 123 17.16 -4.25 1.02
N GLN A 124 17.25 -2.96 1.26
CA GLN A 124 16.35 -2.26 2.19
C GLN A 124 15.04 -1.90 1.50
N PHE A 125 15.10 -1.46 0.23
CA PHE A 125 13.94 -0.99 -0.52
C PHE A 125 13.82 -1.65 -1.88
N THR A 126 12.58 -1.93 -2.26
CA THR A 126 12.22 -2.31 -3.63
C THR A 126 11.21 -1.30 -4.16
N ILE A 127 11.43 -0.78 -5.37
CA ILE A 127 10.46 0.07 -6.07
C ILE A 127 9.60 -0.79 -6.98
N GLN A 128 8.29 -0.74 -6.76
CA GLN A 128 7.30 -1.43 -7.60
C GLN A 128 6.40 -0.42 -8.30
N ARG A 129 6.23 -0.57 -9.61
CA ARG A 129 5.22 0.17 -10.37
C ARG A 129 3.85 -0.47 -10.21
N VAL A 130 2.87 0.31 -9.82
CA VAL A 130 1.48 -0.15 -9.74
C VAL A 130 0.60 0.65 -10.70
N ALA A 131 -0.40 -0.02 -11.30
CA ALA A 131 -1.28 0.61 -12.28
C ALA A 131 -2.07 1.77 -11.67
N CYS A 132 -2.58 1.62 -10.43
CA CYS A 132 -3.28 2.69 -9.72
C CYS A 132 -3.38 2.37 -8.23
N LEU A 133 -3.08 3.37 -7.38
CA LEU A 133 -3.30 3.32 -5.92
C LEU A 133 -4.70 3.79 -5.49
N GLY A 134 -5.56 4.21 -6.43
CA GLY A 134 -6.87 4.74 -6.12
C GLY A 134 -6.88 6.19 -5.60
N CYS A 135 -5.71 6.83 -5.45
CA CYS A 135 -5.54 8.16 -4.85
C CYS A 135 -5.31 9.27 -5.90
N CYS A 136 -6.05 9.27 -7.01
CA CYS A 136 -5.84 10.15 -8.16
C CYS A 136 -5.89 11.65 -7.84
N THR A 137 -6.65 12.04 -6.82
CA THR A 137 -6.74 13.43 -6.36
C THR A 137 -5.45 13.91 -5.69
N MET A 138 -4.63 12.99 -5.21
CA MET A 138 -3.34 13.25 -4.54
C MET A 138 -2.15 13.01 -5.46
N ALA A 139 -2.38 12.88 -6.77
CA ALA A 139 -1.31 12.63 -7.74
C ALA A 139 -0.24 13.74 -7.73
N PRO A 140 1.07 13.41 -7.87
CA PRO A 140 1.64 12.07 -7.93
C PRO A 140 1.61 11.36 -6.56
N ALA A 141 1.26 10.06 -6.56
CA ALA A 141 1.13 9.28 -5.33
C ALA A 141 2.17 8.16 -5.26
N VAL A 142 2.80 8.03 -4.10
CA VAL A 142 3.76 6.98 -3.74
C VAL A 142 3.29 6.34 -2.43
N GLN A 143 3.39 5.03 -2.33
CA GLN A 143 3.09 4.31 -1.11
C GLN A 143 4.35 3.59 -0.61
N ILE A 144 4.69 3.76 0.66
CA ILE A 144 5.77 3.03 1.34
C ILE A 144 5.09 2.12 2.35
N GLU A 145 5.19 0.81 2.15
CA GLU A 145 4.42 -0.20 2.87
C GLU A 145 2.90 0.15 2.82
N GLU A 146 2.28 0.41 3.95
CA GLU A 146 0.87 0.78 4.06
C GLU A 146 0.60 2.29 4.01
N ARG A 147 1.67 3.12 4.00
CA ARG A 147 1.55 4.58 4.07
C ARG A 147 1.54 5.20 2.69
N THR A 148 0.45 5.89 2.34
CA THR A 148 0.31 6.58 1.06
C THR A 148 0.66 8.06 1.20
N HIS A 149 1.57 8.52 0.35
CA HIS A 149 2.02 9.91 0.23
C HIS A 149 1.53 10.50 -1.08
N GLY A 150 0.93 11.68 -1.02
CA GLY A 150 0.44 12.39 -2.21
C GLY A 150 1.20 13.67 -2.48
N TYR A 151 0.99 14.22 -3.70
CA TYR A 151 1.66 15.44 -4.18
C TYR A 151 3.19 15.35 -4.11
N VAL A 152 3.71 14.14 -4.32
CA VAL A 152 5.15 13.87 -4.21
C VAL A 152 5.86 14.50 -5.40
N THR A 153 6.91 15.28 -5.11
CA THR A 153 7.78 15.86 -6.12
C THR A 153 9.13 15.14 -6.13
N PRO A 154 9.91 15.24 -7.23
CA PRO A 154 11.25 14.65 -7.27
C PRO A 154 12.16 15.11 -6.12
N GLU A 155 11.99 16.37 -5.66
CA GLU A 155 12.79 16.95 -4.57
C GLU A 155 12.34 16.43 -3.19
N SER A 156 11.05 16.10 -3.02
CA SER A 156 10.51 15.60 -1.76
C SER A 156 10.64 14.08 -1.61
N ALA A 157 10.78 13.34 -2.69
CA ALA A 157 10.81 11.89 -2.71
C ALA A 157 11.94 11.28 -1.83
N PRO A 158 13.19 11.75 -1.86
CA PRO A 158 14.23 11.26 -0.96
C PRO A 158 13.90 11.45 0.53
N ARG A 159 13.30 12.60 0.87
CA ARG A 159 12.92 12.90 2.26
C ARG A 159 11.85 11.95 2.80
N LEU A 160 10.94 11.48 1.95
CA LEU A 160 9.93 10.50 2.36
C LEU A 160 10.57 9.20 2.83
N VAL A 161 11.64 8.76 2.16
CA VAL A 161 12.39 7.55 2.53
C VAL A 161 13.13 7.77 3.84
N ASP A 162 13.81 8.91 4.01
CA ASP A 162 14.51 9.26 5.25
C ASP A 162 13.54 9.35 6.43
N ASP A 163 12.39 10.00 6.24
CA ASP A 163 11.37 10.13 7.28
C ASP A 163 10.77 8.77 7.66
N PHE A 164 10.56 7.90 6.68
CA PHE A 164 10.11 6.53 6.92
C PHE A 164 11.13 5.74 7.74
N LEU A 165 12.42 5.81 7.41
CA LEU A 165 13.49 5.13 8.15
C LEU A 165 13.62 5.64 9.59
N ARG A 166 13.54 6.95 9.81
CA ARG A 166 13.56 7.53 11.16
C ARG A 166 12.40 7.07 12.02
N GLN A 167 11.20 6.97 11.43
CA GLN A 167 10.00 6.51 12.13
C GLN A 167 10.03 5.02 12.42
N SER A 168 10.63 4.20 11.55
CA SER A 168 10.75 2.75 11.76
C SER A 168 11.83 2.37 12.77
N GLN A 169 12.78 3.27 13.07
CA GLN A 169 13.81 3.08 14.11
C GLN A 169 13.36 3.58 15.50
N GLY A 170 12.30 4.37 15.58
CA GLY A 170 11.72 4.92 16.80
C GLY A 170 10.32 4.37 17.04
N ASP A 171 10.24 3.39 17.92
CA ASP A 171 9.07 2.92 18.65
C ASP A 171 7.89 2.33 17.83
N GLY A 172 7.61 1.06 18.09
CA GLY A 172 6.50 0.28 17.53
C GLY A 172 5.13 0.68 18.08
N SER A 173 4.73 1.93 17.94
CA SER A 173 3.37 2.37 18.31
C SER A 173 2.99 3.69 17.64
N SER A 174 2.63 3.66 16.36
CA SER A 174 1.70 4.67 15.86
C SER A 174 0.97 4.15 14.63
N ALA A 175 -0.37 4.18 14.72
CA ALA A 175 -1.28 4.05 13.59
C ALA A 175 -0.84 4.96 12.42
N PRO A 176 -1.17 4.62 11.16
CA PRO A 176 -0.73 5.38 9.99
C PRO A 176 -1.19 6.84 10.12
N GLN A 177 -0.25 7.72 10.48
CA GLN A 177 -0.50 9.15 10.48
C GLN A 177 -0.14 9.69 9.10
N VAL A 178 -1.16 10.08 8.36
CA VAL A 178 -0.99 10.89 7.15
C VAL A 178 -0.49 12.26 7.58
N GLN A 179 0.80 12.51 7.43
CA GLN A 179 1.34 13.85 7.65
C GLN A 179 1.01 14.74 6.45
N PHE A 180 0.00 15.57 6.60
CA PHE A 180 -0.13 16.75 5.77
C PHE A 180 0.96 17.76 6.17
N LEU A 181 1.82 18.12 5.23
CA LEU A 181 2.68 19.29 5.37
C LEU A 181 1.81 20.56 5.24
N GLY A 182 1.20 20.96 6.33
CA GLY A 182 0.40 22.18 6.44
C GLY A 182 -0.68 22.04 7.50
N GLY A 183 -0.51 22.69 8.63
CA GLY A 183 -1.36 22.78 9.82
C GLY A 183 -2.86 22.54 9.63
N ALA A 184 -3.24 21.27 9.69
CA ALA A 184 -4.59 20.81 9.36
C ALA A 184 -5.61 21.08 10.48
N GLY A 185 -5.23 21.02 11.75
CA GLY A 185 -6.17 21.03 12.87
C GLY A 185 -7.05 22.29 13.02
N GLU A 186 -6.52 23.47 12.71
CA GLU A 186 -7.32 24.72 12.79
C GLU A 186 -8.19 24.94 11.56
N ARG A 187 -7.71 24.57 10.38
CA ARG A 187 -8.45 24.73 9.12
C ARG A 187 -9.69 23.83 9.05
N GLU A 188 -9.58 22.59 9.51
CA GLU A 188 -10.70 21.64 9.52
C GLU A 188 -11.77 22.01 10.52
N THR A 189 -11.39 22.51 11.70
CA THR A 189 -12.35 23.03 12.68
C THR A 189 -13.10 24.28 12.14
N ILE A 190 -12.38 25.15 11.42
CA ILE A 190 -12.97 26.34 10.78
C ILE A 190 -13.89 25.92 9.64
N LEU A 191 -13.46 24.95 8.79
CA LEU A 191 -14.24 24.42 7.69
C LEU A 191 -15.51 23.72 8.17
N ALA A 192 -15.41 22.89 9.22
CA ALA A 192 -16.55 22.23 9.84
C ALA A 192 -17.59 23.23 10.35
N LYS A 193 -17.15 24.27 11.07
CA LYS A 193 -18.02 25.34 11.56
C LYS A 193 -18.69 26.13 10.42
N ARG A 194 -17.96 26.37 9.32
CA ARG A 194 -18.48 27.06 8.15
C ARG A 194 -19.53 26.23 7.41
N LEU A 195 -19.25 24.94 7.18
CA LEU A 195 -20.17 24.00 6.54
C LEU A 195 -21.49 23.89 7.33
N LEU A 196 -21.44 23.80 8.66
CA LEU A 196 -22.65 23.76 9.50
C LEU A 196 -23.48 25.05 9.42
N LYS A 197 -22.83 26.21 9.21
CA LYS A 197 -23.52 27.49 9.09
C LYS A 197 -24.18 27.69 7.71
N GLU A 198 -23.65 27.08 6.68
CA GLU A 198 -24.09 27.15 5.28
C GLU A 198 -25.08 26.04 4.89
N LEU A 199 -25.41 25.10 5.81
CA LEU A 199 -26.34 24.02 5.54
C LEU A 199 -27.75 24.54 5.27
N PRO A 200 -28.43 24.05 4.22
CA PRO A 200 -29.83 24.38 3.97
C PRO A 200 -30.73 23.94 5.14
N LYS A 201 -31.71 24.75 5.49
CA LYS A 201 -32.71 24.38 6.50
C LYS A 201 -33.44 23.11 6.07
N GLY A 202 -33.30 22.02 6.85
CA GLY A 202 -33.90 20.71 6.56
C GLY A 202 -32.93 19.65 6.08
N CYS A 203 -31.62 19.91 6.02
CA CYS A 203 -30.62 18.88 5.73
C CYS A 203 -30.50 17.94 6.94
N ALA A 204 -30.92 16.68 6.76
CA ALA A 204 -30.94 15.68 7.82
C ALA A 204 -29.66 14.82 7.90
N GLU A 205 -28.84 14.80 6.87
CA GLU A 205 -27.69 13.89 6.79
C GLU A 205 -26.51 14.53 6.03
N ILE A 206 -25.33 14.52 6.65
CA ILE A 206 -24.05 14.84 5.99
C ILE A 206 -23.27 13.54 5.76
N ARG A 207 -22.94 13.24 4.51
CA ARG A 207 -22.17 12.06 4.14
C ARG A 207 -20.71 12.41 3.91
N ILE A 208 -19.81 11.74 4.62
CA ILE A 208 -18.35 11.91 4.47
C ILE A 208 -17.75 10.61 3.98
N GLY A 209 -17.07 10.66 2.82
CA GLY A 209 -16.34 9.54 2.27
C GLY A 209 -15.12 9.22 3.13
N LEU A 210 -14.97 7.95 3.53
CA LEU A 210 -13.83 7.44 4.28
C LEU A 210 -13.06 6.36 3.49
N GLY A 211 -13.12 6.39 2.16
CA GLY A 211 -12.23 5.60 1.32
C GLY A 211 -10.76 6.01 1.51
N SER A 212 -9.81 5.17 1.09
CA SER A 212 -8.37 5.38 1.32
C SER A 212 -7.86 6.76 0.90
N CYS A 213 -8.29 7.27 -0.27
CA CYS A 213 -7.91 8.60 -0.74
C CYS A 213 -8.63 9.74 0.02
N CYS A 214 -9.81 9.50 0.56
CA CYS A 214 -10.51 10.48 1.39
C CYS A 214 -9.85 10.58 2.77
N LEU A 215 -9.51 9.44 3.39
CA LEU A 215 -8.76 9.40 4.65
C LEU A 215 -7.39 10.08 4.52
N ALA A 216 -6.68 9.79 3.42
CA ALA A 216 -5.41 10.44 3.13
C ALA A 216 -5.50 11.97 2.93
N LYS A 217 -6.70 12.51 2.71
CA LYS A 217 -6.99 13.96 2.64
C LYS A 217 -7.54 14.55 3.92
N GLY A 218 -7.54 13.82 5.04
CA GLY A 218 -8.03 14.30 6.33
C GLY A 218 -9.56 14.16 6.52
N SER A 219 -10.24 13.34 5.71
CA SER A 219 -11.70 13.13 5.87
C SER A 219 -12.05 12.48 7.20
N GLY A 220 -11.13 11.72 7.82
CA GLY A 220 -11.30 11.18 9.17
C GLY A 220 -11.39 12.30 10.20
N GLU A 221 -10.44 13.22 10.19
CA GLU A 221 -10.40 14.38 11.09
C GLU A 221 -11.59 15.32 10.85
N LEU A 222 -11.97 15.53 9.58
CA LEU A 222 -13.17 16.30 9.22
C LEU A 222 -14.44 15.62 9.76
N TYR A 223 -14.53 14.29 9.66
CA TYR A 223 -15.66 13.56 10.22
C TYR A 223 -15.77 13.75 11.74
N ASP A 224 -14.66 13.62 12.46
CA ASP A 224 -14.62 13.76 13.90
C ASP A 224 -14.92 15.21 14.31
N ALA A 225 -14.36 16.20 13.61
CA ALA A 225 -14.63 17.63 13.83
C ALA A 225 -16.11 17.98 13.60
N LEU A 226 -16.71 17.47 12.52
CA LEU A 226 -18.15 17.68 12.23
C LEU A 226 -19.04 16.96 13.22
N SER A 227 -18.73 15.73 13.61
CA SER A 227 -19.49 14.97 14.60
C SER A 227 -19.50 15.69 15.95
N ASN A 228 -18.34 16.19 16.40
CA ASN A 228 -18.21 16.97 17.62
C ASN A 228 -18.97 18.31 17.54
N ALA A 229 -18.88 19.02 16.41
CA ALA A 229 -19.58 20.29 16.22
C ALA A 229 -21.11 20.12 16.18
N VAL A 230 -21.60 19.03 15.56
CA VAL A 230 -23.04 18.69 15.57
C VAL A 230 -23.50 18.36 16.99
N ALA A 231 -22.74 17.55 17.74
CA ALA A 231 -23.07 17.24 19.14
C ALA A 231 -23.13 18.48 20.04
N GLN A 232 -22.23 19.45 19.82
CA GLN A 232 -22.18 20.70 20.58
C GLN A 232 -23.31 21.68 20.19
N SER A 233 -23.72 21.71 18.92
CA SER A 233 -24.72 22.66 18.41
C SER A 233 -26.17 22.22 18.59
N GLN A 234 -26.41 20.96 19.00
CA GLN A 234 -27.74 20.33 19.04
C GLN A 234 -28.51 20.44 17.71
N ALA A 235 -27.79 20.60 16.60
CA ALA A 235 -28.39 20.67 15.27
C ALA A 235 -29.03 19.32 14.87
N PRO A 236 -30.22 19.32 14.23
CA PRO A 236 -30.88 18.10 13.79
C PRO A 236 -30.21 17.53 12.53
N VAL A 237 -28.91 17.28 12.59
CA VAL A 237 -28.07 16.81 11.49
C VAL A 237 -27.34 15.55 11.91
N HIS A 238 -27.35 14.54 11.05
CA HIS A 238 -26.63 13.30 11.27
C HIS A 238 -25.40 13.22 10.34
N VAL A 239 -24.22 12.98 10.90
CA VAL A 239 -23.00 12.80 10.13
C VAL A 239 -22.79 11.31 9.89
N LYS A 240 -22.79 10.88 8.61
CA LYS A 240 -22.69 9.47 8.21
C LYS A 240 -21.40 9.19 7.46
N ARG A 241 -20.75 8.09 7.84
CA ARG A 241 -19.63 7.53 7.11
C ARG A 241 -20.14 6.83 5.83
N VAL A 242 -19.49 7.10 4.71
CA VAL A 242 -19.72 6.38 3.45
C VAL A 242 -18.35 5.88 2.94
N GLY A 243 -18.29 4.59 2.58
CA GLY A 243 -17.07 3.92 2.12
C GLY A 243 -16.89 3.99 0.63
#